data_d1dad76df3057781b0a518bfa692a072
#
_entry.id   d1dad76df3057781b0a518bfa692a072
#
_cell.length_a   1.000
_cell.length_b   1.000
_cell.length_c   1.000
_cell.angle_alpha   90.00
_cell.angle_beta   90.00
_cell.angle_gamma   90.00
#
_symmetry.space_group_name_H-M   'P 1'
#
loop_
_entity.id
_entity.type
_entity.pdbx_description
1 polymer ?
#
loop_
_entity_poly.entity_id
_entity_poly.type
_entity_poly.pdbx_seq_one_letter_code
_entity_poly.pdbx_strand_id
1 'polypeptide(L)'
;MKPRVYEQHFRQNRLPHLWCPGCGNGIVMKAIVEAIVKKNLDPDKTVIVSGIGCSSRASGYMDFDTLHTAHGRAIPFATGIKLARPELNVIVITGDGDCMAIGGNHFIHG
;
A
#
# COMPACT_ATOMS: atom_id res chain seq x y z
N MET A 1 -4.39 -5.18 -21.48
CA MET A 1 -5.26 -4.83 -20.41
C MET A 1 -5.77 -3.39 -20.53
N LYS A 2 -7.01 -3.16 -20.22
CA LYS A 2 -7.61 -1.83 -20.38
C LYS A 2 -7.18 -0.92 -19.23
N PRO A 3 -6.59 0.25 -19.52
CA PRO A 3 -6.17 1.18 -18.47
C PRO A 3 -7.29 1.56 -17.49
N ARG A 4 -8.53 1.60 -17.97
CA ARG A 4 -9.67 1.98 -17.15
C ARG A 4 -9.94 1.04 -15.97
N VAL A 5 -9.58 -0.24 -16.11
CA VAL A 5 -9.75 -1.19 -15.01
C VAL A 5 -8.84 -0.81 -13.84
N TYR A 6 -7.65 -0.35 -14.13
CA TYR A 6 -6.72 0.12 -13.11
C TYR A 6 -7.16 1.47 -12.54
N GLU A 7 -7.65 2.37 -13.41
CA GLU A 7 -8.07 3.70 -12.99
C GLU A 7 -9.19 3.67 -11.96
N GLN A 8 -10.07 2.66 -12.02
CA GLN A 8 -11.15 2.50 -11.05
C GLN A 8 -10.66 2.31 -9.62
N HIS A 9 -9.42 1.88 -9.44
CA HIS A 9 -8.84 1.60 -8.13
C HIS A 9 -7.90 2.70 -7.64
N PHE A 10 -7.90 3.87 -8.32
CA PHE A 10 -7.14 5.03 -7.90
C PHE A 10 -8.07 6.18 -7.53
N ARG A 11 -7.63 6.97 -6.57
CA ARG A 11 -8.34 8.20 -6.18
C ARG A 11 -8.01 9.28 -7.21
N GLN A 12 -8.90 9.47 -8.16
CA GLN A 12 -8.67 10.37 -9.30
C GLN A 12 -8.40 11.81 -8.88
N ASN A 13 -9.02 12.27 -7.80
CA ASN A 13 -8.83 13.63 -7.29
C ASN A 13 -7.43 13.87 -6.70
N ARG A 14 -6.65 12.82 -6.51
CA ARG A 14 -5.28 12.89 -5.98
C ARG A 14 -4.22 12.67 -7.04
N LEU A 15 -4.60 12.36 -8.26
CA LEU A 15 -3.69 12.22 -9.38
C LEU A 15 -3.57 13.57 -10.10
N PRO A 16 -2.42 13.85 -10.74
CA PRO A 16 -1.24 12.99 -10.88
C PRO A 16 -0.45 12.85 -9.59
N HIS A 17 0.27 11.72 -9.47
CA HIS A 17 1.08 11.46 -8.29
C HIS A 17 2.30 12.39 -8.20
N LEU A 18 2.86 12.50 -6.99
CA LEU A 18 3.98 13.41 -6.72
C LEU A 18 5.36 12.77 -6.92
N TRP A 19 5.42 11.49 -7.24
CA TRP A 19 6.69 10.79 -7.45
C TRP A 19 7.40 11.29 -8.71
N CYS A 20 8.73 11.27 -8.65
CA CYS A 20 9.54 11.68 -9.78
C CYS A 20 9.40 10.69 -10.95
N PRO A 21 9.45 11.17 -12.21
CA PRO A 21 9.53 10.27 -13.35
C PRO A 21 10.74 9.34 -13.22
N GLY A 22 10.51 8.05 -13.41
CA GLY A 22 11.61 7.06 -13.37
C GLY A 22 11.99 6.57 -11.99
N CYS A 23 11.37 7.06 -10.89
CA CYS A 23 11.70 6.57 -9.55
C CYS A 23 11.15 5.16 -9.27
N GLY A 24 10.23 4.67 -10.09
CA GLY A 24 9.68 3.31 -9.98
C GLY A 24 8.44 3.19 -9.09
N ASN A 25 8.16 4.13 -8.21
CA ASN A 25 7.02 4.04 -7.31
C ASN A 25 5.68 4.00 -8.05
N GLY A 26 5.54 4.78 -9.11
CA GLY A 26 4.33 4.76 -9.93
C GLY A 26 4.12 3.40 -10.60
N ILE A 27 5.19 2.80 -11.09
CA ILE A 27 5.16 1.48 -11.73
C ILE A 27 4.79 0.40 -10.71
N VAL A 28 5.38 0.46 -9.51
CA VAL A 28 5.09 -0.49 -8.43
C VAL A 28 3.64 -0.37 -7.99
N MET A 29 3.14 0.84 -7.83
CA MET A 29 1.73 1.07 -7.46
C MET A 29 0.78 0.45 -8.48
N LYS A 30 1.04 0.66 -9.76
CA LYS A 30 0.24 0.07 -10.83
C LYS A 30 0.32 -1.46 -10.80
N ALA A 31 1.50 -2.02 -10.55
CA ALA A 31 1.68 -3.47 -10.46
C ALA A 31 0.90 -4.06 -9.28
N ILE A 32 0.84 -3.37 -8.14
CA ILE A 32 0.07 -3.81 -6.98
C ILE A 32 -1.42 -3.84 -7.32
N VAL A 33 -1.94 -2.79 -7.93
CA VAL A 33 -3.35 -2.74 -8.34
C VAL A 33 -3.65 -3.85 -9.34
N GLU A 34 -2.75 -4.07 -10.29
CA GLU A 34 -2.89 -5.14 -11.29
C GLU A 34 -2.95 -6.52 -10.63
N ALA A 35 -2.11 -6.75 -9.63
CA ALA A 35 -2.12 -8.01 -8.89
C ALA A 35 -3.43 -8.21 -8.12
N ILE A 36 -3.95 -7.15 -7.51
CA ILE A 36 -5.23 -7.19 -6.80
C ILE A 36 -6.36 -7.57 -7.76
N VAL A 37 -6.38 -6.97 -8.95
CA VAL A 37 -7.39 -7.28 -9.97
C VAL A 37 -7.27 -8.72 -10.45
N LYS A 38 -6.05 -9.19 -10.72
CA LYS A 38 -5.82 -10.55 -11.21
C LYS A 38 -6.19 -11.62 -10.18
N LYS A 39 -6.01 -11.34 -8.91
CA LYS A 39 -6.36 -12.26 -7.82
C LYS A 39 -7.83 -12.17 -7.43
N ASN A 40 -8.59 -11.29 -8.04
CA ASN A 40 -9.99 -11.04 -7.71
C ASN A 40 -10.22 -10.74 -6.22
N LEU A 41 -9.30 -9.99 -5.61
CA LEU A 41 -9.46 -9.57 -4.23
C LEU A 41 -10.59 -8.55 -4.14
N ASP A 42 -11.45 -8.72 -3.13
CA ASP A 42 -12.57 -7.82 -2.91
C ASP A 42 -12.05 -6.44 -2.46
N PRO A 43 -12.32 -5.35 -3.20
CA PRO A 43 -11.87 -4.01 -2.79
C PRO A 43 -12.37 -3.60 -1.41
N ASP A 44 -13.56 -4.06 -1.01
CA ASP A 44 -14.14 -3.74 0.30
C ASP A 44 -13.47 -4.53 1.44
N LYS A 45 -12.69 -5.56 1.10
CA LYS A 45 -11.97 -6.38 2.07
C LYS A 45 -10.45 -6.24 1.92
N THR A 46 -9.99 -5.26 1.18
CA THR A 46 -8.57 -5.02 0.95
C THR A 46 -8.16 -3.74 1.67
N VAL A 47 -7.13 -3.83 2.51
CA VAL A 47 -6.60 -2.71 3.29
C VAL A 47 -5.15 -2.50 2.92
N ILE A 48 -4.81 -1.26 2.58
CA ILE A 48 -3.45 -0.84 2.27
C ILE A 48 -2.89 -0.12 3.48
N VAL A 49 -1.84 -0.66 4.07
CA VAL A 49 -1.18 -0.08 5.25
C VAL A 49 0.17 0.45 4.82
N SER A 50 0.48 1.68 5.13
CA SER A 50 1.77 2.28 4.77
C SER A 50 2.37 3.05 5.94
N GLY A 51 3.70 3.14 5.96
CA GLY A 51 4.43 3.96 6.90
C GLY A 51 4.65 5.37 6.36
N ILE A 52 5.88 5.86 6.44
CA ILE A 52 6.26 7.19 5.99
C ILE A 52 7.35 7.06 4.91
N GLY A 53 7.34 7.93 3.94
CA GLY A 53 8.31 7.98 2.86
C GLY A 53 7.63 8.05 1.51
N CYS A 54 8.43 8.09 0.43
CA CYS A 54 7.90 8.27 -0.92
C CYS A 54 6.97 7.13 -1.34
N SER A 55 7.37 5.88 -1.13
CA SER A 55 6.56 4.73 -1.51
C SER A 55 5.27 4.63 -0.69
N SER A 56 5.30 5.11 0.55
CA SER A 56 4.15 5.07 1.45
C SER A 56 3.01 6.01 1.02
N ARG A 57 3.26 6.94 0.12
CA ARG A 57 2.21 7.78 -0.46
C ARG A 57 1.23 6.99 -1.32
N ALA A 58 1.59 5.76 -1.71
CA ALA A 58 0.72 4.92 -2.54
C ALA A 58 -0.66 4.70 -1.90
N SER A 59 -0.73 4.60 -0.56
CA SER A 59 -2.01 4.44 0.12
C SER A 59 -2.96 5.61 -0.13
N GLY A 60 -2.43 6.82 -0.31
CA GLY A 60 -3.23 8.01 -0.62
C GLY A 60 -3.76 8.06 -2.05
N TYR A 61 -3.18 7.29 -2.96
CA TYR A 61 -3.57 7.28 -4.37
C TYR A 61 -4.49 6.11 -4.73
N MET A 62 -4.48 5.05 -3.95
CA MET A 62 -5.30 3.86 -4.20
C MET A 62 -6.68 4.00 -3.57
N ASP A 63 -7.70 3.58 -4.30
CA ASP A 63 -9.09 3.64 -3.84
C ASP A 63 -9.48 2.35 -3.13
N PHE A 64 -8.86 2.12 -2.00
CA PHE A 64 -9.13 1.02 -1.08
C PHE A 64 -9.20 1.59 0.33
N ASP A 65 -9.56 0.76 1.31
CA ASP A 65 -9.42 1.17 2.69
C ASP A 65 -7.94 1.28 3.00
N THR A 66 -7.51 2.42 3.50
CA THR A 66 -6.09 2.69 3.71
C THR A 66 -5.82 3.15 5.13
N LEU A 67 -4.62 2.82 5.64
CA LEU A 67 -4.15 3.29 6.92
C LEU A 67 -2.72 3.78 6.75
N HIS A 68 -2.51 5.06 7.03
CA HIS A 68 -1.19 5.69 7.02
C HIS A 68 -0.67 5.72 8.45
N THR A 69 0.44 5.02 8.72
CA THR A 69 0.94 4.84 10.08
C THR A 69 2.18 5.68 10.36
N ALA A 70 2.72 5.55 11.57
CA ALA A 70 3.96 6.22 11.94
C ALA A 70 5.15 5.58 11.21
N HIS A 71 6.24 6.35 11.08
CA HIS A 71 7.44 5.88 10.40
C HIS A 71 8.01 4.64 11.09
N GLY A 72 8.24 3.60 10.30
CA GLY A 72 8.75 2.33 10.79
C GLY A 72 7.74 1.45 11.53
N ARG A 73 6.46 1.81 11.54
CA ARG A 73 5.45 1.10 12.33
C ARG A 73 4.35 0.44 11.51
N ALA A 74 4.48 0.41 10.19
CA ALA A 74 3.42 -0.17 9.33
C ALA A 74 3.17 -1.64 9.64
N ILE A 75 4.23 -2.43 9.83
CA ILE A 75 4.10 -3.88 10.06
C ILE A 75 3.32 -4.21 11.33
N PRO A 76 3.61 -3.62 12.51
CA PRO A 76 2.79 -3.92 13.70
C PRO A 76 1.34 -3.45 13.57
N PHE A 77 1.08 -2.31 12.93
CA PHE A 77 -0.29 -1.89 12.65
C PHE A 77 -1.02 -2.88 11.74
N ALA A 78 -0.35 -3.34 10.69
CA ALA A 78 -0.92 -4.33 9.76
C ALA A 78 -1.19 -5.65 10.47
N THR A 79 -0.28 -6.08 11.34
CA THR A 79 -0.44 -7.30 12.14
C THR A 79 -1.68 -7.20 13.03
N GLY A 80 -1.87 -6.06 13.68
CA GLY A 80 -3.05 -5.83 14.52
C GLY A 80 -4.35 -5.90 13.72
N ILE A 81 -4.38 -5.29 12.54
CA ILE A 81 -5.55 -5.33 11.66
C ILE A 81 -5.87 -6.77 11.26
N LYS A 82 -4.85 -7.53 10.87
CA LYS A 82 -5.04 -8.92 10.42
C LYS A 82 -5.52 -9.82 11.54
N LEU A 83 -5.03 -9.61 12.76
CA LEU A 83 -5.47 -10.36 13.93
C LEU A 83 -6.91 -10.03 14.30
N ALA A 84 -7.30 -8.76 14.20
CA ALA A 84 -8.65 -8.31 14.52
C ALA A 84 -9.67 -8.79 13.48
N ARG A 85 -9.31 -8.77 12.20
CA ARG A 85 -10.19 -9.14 11.09
C ARG A 85 -9.43 -10.04 10.10
N PRO A 86 -9.30 -11.36 10.41
CA PRO A 86 -8.51 -12.27 9.57
C PRO A 86 -9.01 -12.41 8.13
N GLU A 87 -10.25 -12.07 7.85
CA GLU A 87 -10.80 -12.12 6.49
C GLU A 87 -10.31 -11.00 5.59
N LEU A 88 -9.68 -9.97 6.14
CA LEU A 88 -9.18 -8.86 5.34
C LEU A 88 -7.90 -9.23 4.60
N ASN A 89 -7.76 -8.71 3.39
CA ASN A 89 -6.52 -8.77 2.62
C ASN A 89 -5.69 -7.54 2.99
N VAL A 90 -4.62 -7.73 3.74
CA VAL A 90 -3.80 -6.63 4.23
C VAL A 90 -2.52 -6.56 3.42
N ILE A 91 -2.29 -5.42 2.79
CA ILE A 91 -1.11 -5.16 1.96
C ILE A 91 -0.31 -4.03 2.61
N VAL A 92 0.97 -4.27 2.85
CA VAL A 92 1.85 -3.28 3.49
C VAL A 92 2.81 -2.72 2.45
N ILE A 93 2.88 -1.40 2.37
CA ILE A 93 3.80 -0.68 1.50
C ILE A 93 4.73 0.16 2.36
N THR A 94 6.02 -0.11 2.29
CA THR A 94 7.03 0.62 3.06
C THR A 94 8.24 0.92 2.19
N GLY A 95 8.98 1.98 2.54
CA GLY A 95 10.29 2.23 1.97
C GLY A 95 11.36 1.44 2.71
N ASP A 96 12.59 1.46 2.20
CA ASP A 96 13.71 0.74 2.80
C ASP A 96 14.06 1.27 4.20
N GLY A 97 14.15 2.59 4.38
CA GLY A 97 14.41 3.19 5.68
C GLY A 97 13.27 2.96 6.66
N ASP A 98 12.05 3.07 6.17
CA ASP A 98 10.82 2.84 6.93
C ASP A 98 10.74 1.39 7.44
N CYS A 99 11.10 0.43 6.60
CA CYS A 99 10.98 -0.99 6.93
C CYS A 99 12.20 -1.53 7.68
N MET A 100 13.41 -1.23 7.20
CA MET A 100 14.62 -1.92 7.64
C MET A 100 15.47 -1.14 8.65
N ALA A 101 15.42 0.19 8.63
CA ALA A 101 16.16 1.01 9.61
C ALA A 101 15.30 1.26 10.85
N ILE A 102 14.36 2.18 10.77
CA ILE A 102 13.49 2.51 11.92
C ILE A 102 12.59 1.33 12.29
N GLY A 103 12.08 0.63 11.29
CA GLY A 103 11.19 -0.51 11.48
C GLY A 103 11.87 -1.87 11.56
N GLY A 104 13.20 -1.92 11.67
CA GLY A 104 13.97 -3.17 11.57
C GLY A 104 13.52 -4.25 12.56
N ASN A 105 13.22 -3.87 13.80
CA ASN A 105 12.72 -4.82 14.79
C ASN A 105 11.42 -5.49 14.33
N HIS A 106 10.50 -4.71 13.80
CA HIS A 106 9.21 -5.21 13.33
C HIS A 106 9.33 -6.04 12.06
N PHE A 107 10.28 -5.68 11.18
CA PHE A 107 10.56 -6.43 9.97
C PHE A 107 11.06 -7.83 10.28
N ILE A 108 11.96 -7.94 11.27
CA ILE A 108 12.54 -9.23 11.67
C ILE A 108 11.53 -10.11 12.39
N HIS A 109 10.72 -9.53 13.27
CA HIS A 109 9.82 -10.25 14.16
C HIS A 109 8.35 -10.28 13.71
N GLY A 110 8.05 -9.53 12.65
CA GLY A 110 6.68 -9.44 12.13
C GLY A 110 6.18 -10.59 11.29
#